data_d7a18ad6e4fc62071a1c1769aac4be45
#
_entry.id   d7a18ad6e4fc62071a1c1769aac4be45
#
_cell.length_a   1.000
_cell.length_b   1.000
_cell.length_c   1.000
_cell.angle_alpha   90.00
_cell.angle_beta   90.00
_cell.angle_gamma   90.00
#
_symmetry.space_group_name_H-M   'P 1'
#
loop_
_entity.id
_entity.type
_entity.pdbx_description
1 polymer ?
#
loop_
_entity_poly.entity_id
_entity_poly.type
_entity_poly.pdbx_seq_one_letter_code
_entity_poly.pdbx_strand_id
1 'polypeptide(L)'
;MSDEVILGNVMVDCDDEIKLQRFYGELLGWEMCELFDRPAVRSSNGIVLLFIEEPDYVPPVWPEETGKQQKQMHFDFQVDDVYVAVEKAILLGATKAPNQYGGEHLTTMFDPAGHPFCLCKK
;
A
#
# COMPACT_ATOMS: atom_id res chain seq x y z
N MET A 1 -25.36 -22.67 -11.52
CA MET A 1 -24.53 -22.25 -10.37
C MET A 1 -23.11 -22.04 -10.82
N SER A 2 -22.52 -20.95 -10.43
CA SER A 2 -21.16 -20.62 -10.82
C SER A 2 -20.15 -21.15 -9.80
N ASP A 3 -19.07 -21.75 -10.28
CA ASP A 3 -17.92 -22.12 -9.44
C ASP A 3 -16.82 -21.05 -9.49
N GLU A 4 -17.15 -19.87 -10.02
CA GLU A 4 -16.19 -18.79 -10.16
C GLU A 4 -15.71 -18.29 -8.78
N VAL A 5 -14.39 -18.11 -8.65
CA VAL A 5 -13.78 -17.53 -7.45
C VAL A 5 -13.42 -16.09 -7.78
N ILE A 6 -13.91 -15.17 -6.99
CA ILE A 6 -13.74 -13.73 -7.22
C ILE A 6 -12.97 -13.14 -6.06
N LEU A 7 -11.98 -12.29 -6.37
CA LEU A 7 -11.28 -11.55 -5.33
C LEU A 7 -12.23 -10.52 -4.73
N GLY A 8 -12.57 -10.67 -3.43
CA GLY A 8 -13.47 -9.76 -2.76
C GLY A 8 -12.78 -8.49 -2.29
N ASN A 9 -11.67 -8.66 -1.59
CA ASN A 9 -10.89 -7.54 -1.07
C ASN A 9 -9.51 -8.03 -0.65
N VAL A 10 -8.61 -7.07 -0.41
CA VAL A 10 -7.28 -7.35 0.15
C VAL A 10 -7.23 -6.70 1.53
N MET A 11 -6.82 -7.46 2.53
CA MET A 11 -6.65 -6.97 3.89
C MET A 11 -5.18 -6.62 4.13
N VAL A 12 -4.95 -5.45 4.70
CA VAL A 12 -3.59 -4.93 4.95
C VAL A 12 -3.46 -4.66 6.44
N ASP A 13 -2.55 -5.34 7.09
CA ASP A 13 -2.28 -5.15 8.52
C ASP A 13 -1.48 -3.87 8.75
N CYS A 14 -1.71 -3.21 9.87
CA CYS A 14 -1.05 -1.94 10.19
C CYS A 14 -1.11 -1.65 11.68
N ASP A 15 -0.44 -0.59 12.08
CA ASP A 15 -0.48 -0.07 13.45
C ASP A 15 -1.52 1.03 13.64
N ASP A 16 -1.99 1.66 12.57
CA ASP A 16 -2.99 2.74 12.63
C ASP A 16 -3.86 2.68 11.37
N GLU A 17 -5.03 2.06 11.50
CA GLU A 17 -5.89 1.79 10.35
C GLU A 17 -6.51 3.04 9.72
N ILE A 18 -6.77 4.06 10.51
CA ILE A 18 -7.34 5.32 10.00
C ILE A 18 -6.28 6.08 9.20
N LYS A 19 -5.06 6.11 9.71
CA LYS A 19 -3.95 6.78 9.03
C LYS A 19 -3.65 6.11 7.68
N LEU A 20 -3.67 4.78 7.66
CA LEU A 20 -3.38 4.04 6.42
C LEU A 20 -4.51 4.17 5.41
N GLN A 21 -5.76 4.16 5.86
CA GLN A 21 -6.91 4.43 4.99
C GLN A 21 -6.77 5.78 4.31
N ARG A 22 -6.45 6.82 5.09
CA ARG A 22 -6.31 8.16 4.55
C ARG A 22 -5.18 8.23 3.53
N PHE A 23 -4.05 7.60 3.84
CA PHE A 23 -2.91 7.58 2.93
C PHE A 23 -3.29 7.01 1.57
N TYR A 24 -3.84 5.80 1.55
CA TYR A 24 -4.19 5.16 0.28
C TYR A 24 -5.38 5.81 -0.40
N GLY A 25 -6.35 6.30 0.36
CA GLY A 25 -7.49 7.02 -0.22
C GLY A 25 -7.02 8.25 -0.98
N GLU A 26 -6.12 9.02 -0.42
CA GLU A 26 -5.61 10.24 -1.04
C GLU A 26 -4.59 9.94 -2.15
N LEU A 27 -3.71 8.95 -1.95
CA LEU A 27 -2.72 8.57 -2.97
C LEU A 27 -3.41 8.06 -4.23
N LEU A 28 -4.37 7.17 -4.08
CA LEU A 28 -5.03 6.49 -5.19
C LEU A 28 -6.25 7.27 -5.71
N GLY A 29 -6.76 8.23 -4.95
CA GLY A 29 -7.99 8.92 -5.30
C GLY A 29 -9.20 8.01 -5.20
N TRP A 30 -9.17 7.02 -4.32
CA TRP A 30 -10.26 6.06 -4.13
C TRP A 30 -11.21 6.53 -3.05
N GLU A 31 -12.46 6.06 -3.13
CA GLU A 31 -13.47 6.38 -2.13
C GLU A 31 -13.10 5.75 -0.79
N MET A 32 -13.12 6.56 0.27
CA MET A 32 -12.96 6.06 1.62
C MET A 32 -14.29 5.49 2.10
N CYS A 33 -14.26 4.28 2.63
CA CYS A 33 -15.47 3.57 3.03
C CYS A 33 -15.16 2.63 4.20
N GLU A 34 -16.12 1.78 4.54
CA GLU A 34 -15.96 0.76 5.56
C GLU A 34 -16.37 -0.59 4.98
N LEU A 35 -15.67 -1.63 5.40
CA LEU A 35 -16.03 -3.01 5.08
C LEU A 35 -15.74 -3.84 6.33
N PHE A 36 -16.70 -4.66 6.75
CA PHE A 36 -16.60 -5.45 8.00
C PHE A 36 -16.27 -4.58 9.21
N ASP A 37 -16.86 -3.38 9.25
CA ASP A 37 -16.64 -2.38 10.32
C ASP A 37 -15.19 -1.91 10.43
N ARG A 38 -14.42 -2.01 9.35
CA ARG A 38 -13.04 -1.54 9.29
C ARG A 38 -12.87 -0.49 8.21
N PRO A 39 -11.91 0.43 8.39
CA PRO A 39 -11.60 1.40 7.35
C PRO A 39 -11.15 0.73 6.06
N ALA A 40 -11.62 1.22 4.94
CA ALA A 40 -11.32 0.66 3.63
C ALA A 40 -11.28 1.76 2.59
N VAL A 41 -10.74 1.44 1.41
CA VAL A 41 -10.82 2.29 0.23
C VAL A 41 -11.27 1.44 -0.95
N ARG A 42 -12.05 2.04 -1.85
CA ARG A 42 -12.62 1.32 -2.98
C ARG A 42 -12.42 2.09 -4.28
N SER A 43 -11.92 1.38 -5.29
CA SER A 43 -11.76 1.94 -6.62
C SER A 43 -13.08 1.99 -7.35
N SER A 44 -13.13 2.77 -8.44
CA SER A 44 -14.34 2.88 -9.27
C SER A 44 -14.73 1.55 -9.92
N ASN A 45 -13.77 0.64 -10.10
CA ASN A 45 -14.03 -0.68 -10.68
C ASN A 45 -14.14 -1.79 -9.63
N GLY A 46 -14.27 -1.42 -8.35
CA GLY A 46 -14.64 -2.37 -7.31
C GLY A 46 -13.50 -3.05 -6.55
N ILE A 47 -12.26 -2.64 -6.75
CA ILE A 47 -11.15 -3.15 -5.94
C ILE A 47 -11.23 -2.51 -4.55
N VAL A 48 -11.17 -3.33 -3.50
CA VAL A 48 -11.23 -2.85 -2.12
C VAL A 48 -9.98 -3.24 -1.37
N LEU A 49 -9.36 -2.26 -0.71
CA LEU A 49 -8.30 -2.49 0.27
C LEU A 49 -8.89 -2.19 1.64
N LEU A 50 -8.75 -3.12 2.57
CA LEU A 50 -9.28 -3.05 3.92
C LEU A 50 -8.12 -3.02 4.91
N PHE A 51 -8.14 -2.08 5.85
CA PHE A 51 -7.03 -1.87 6.77
C PHE A 51 -7.38 -2.38 8.17
N ILE A 52 -6.49 -3.17 8.73
CA ILE A 52 -6.72 -3.81 10.03
C ILE A 52 -5.60 -3.44 10.98
N GLU A 53 -5.96 -2.75 12.05
CA GLU A 53 -5.02 -2.40 13.11
C GLU A 53 -4.79 -3.63 13.99
N GLU A 54 -3.54 -4.07 14.06
CA GLU A 54 -3.15 -5.25 14.84
C GLU A 54 -2.32 -4.80 16.04
N PRO A 55 -2.68 -5.23 17.27
CA PRO A 55 -1.96 -4.81 18.47
C PRO A 55 -0.47 -5.15 18.45
N ASP A 56 -0.13 -6.27 17.82
CA ASP A 56 1.26 -6.76 17.77
C ASP A 56 1.91 -6.53 16.41
N TYR A 57 1.43 -5.55 15.67
CA TYR A 57 1.95 -5.28 14.33
C TYR A 57 3.44 -4.96 14.35
N VAL A 58 4.19 -5.64 13.50
CA VAL A 58 5.62 -5.40 13.28
C VAL A 58 5.80 -5.03 11.83
N PRO A 59 6.31 -3.81 11.51
CA PRO A 59 6.53 -3.44 10.12
C PRO A 59 7.59 -4.32 9.48
N PRO A 60 7.46 -4.64 8.19
CA PRO A 60 8.48 -5.42 7.51
C PRO A 60 9.76 -4.62 7.32
N VAL A 61 10.88 -5.36 7.29
CA VAL A 61 12.20 -4.79 6.98
C VAL A 61 12.53 -5.14 5.54
N TRP A 62 12.81 -4.14 4.74
CA TRP A 62 13.20 -4.33 3.34
C TRP A 62 14.37 -3.41 2.99
N PRO A 63 15.44 -3.90 2.34
CA PRO A 63 15.66 -5.30 1.94
C PRO A 63 15.70 -6.25 3.14
N GLU A 64 15.36 -7.50 2.89
CA GLU A 64 15.20 -8.51 3.93
C GLU A 64 16.49 -8.71 4.72
N GLU A 65 16.32 -8.89 6.02
CA GLU A 65 17.42 -9.21 6.95
C GLU A 65 17.04 -10.45 7.75
N THR A 66 18.02 -11.32 7.98
CA THR A 66 17.82 -12.55 8.76
C THR A 66 17.26 -12.22 10.14
N GLY A 67 16.21 -12.91 10.54
CA GLY A 67 15.59 -12.73 11.85
C GLY A 67 14.66 -11.56 11.98
N LYS A 68 14.48 -10.77 10.92
CA LYS A 68 13.57 -9.63 10.90
C LYS A 68 12.30 -9.98 10.16
N GLN A 69 11.23 -9.20 10.41
CA GLN A 69 9.96 -9.37 9.73
C GLN A 69 10.13 -9.09 8.24
N GLN A 70 9.77 -10.07 7.40
CA GLN A 70 9.84 -9.93 5.96
C GLN A 70 8.52 -9.38 5.42
N LYS A 71 8.61 -8.62 4.30
CA LYS A 71 7.41 -8.37 3.53
C LYS A 71 7.00 -9.68 2.85
N GLN A 72 5.71 -9.93 2.78
CA GLN A 72 5.19 -11.11 2.10
C GLN A 72 4.58 -10.77 0.75
N MET A 73 4.05 -9.55 0.64
CA MET A 73 3.45 -9.03 -0.58
C MET A 73 3.69 -7.53 -0.63
N HIS A 74 3.62 -6.94 -1.79
CA HIS A 74 3.67 -5.49 -1.93
C HIS A 74 2.84 -5.04 -3.12
N PHE A 75 2.47 -3.76 -3.13
CA PHE A 75 1.73 -3.18 -4.25
C PHE A 75 2.69 -2.57 -5.25
N ASP A 76 2.37 -2.73 -6.54
CA ASP A 76 2.98 -1.97 -7.62
C ASP A 76 1.88 -1.09 -8.21
N PHE A 77 2.05 0.22 -8.13
CA PHE A 77 1.11 1.16 -8.73
C PHE A 77 1.72 1.73 -9.99
N GLN A 78 0.93 1.81 -11.04
CA GLN A 78 1.38 2.39 -12.30
C GLN A 78 1.06 3.88 -12.34
N VAL A 79 2.03 4.68 -12.71
CA VAL A 79 1.91 6.14 -12.74
C VAL A 79 2.47 6.68 -14.06
N ASP A 80 2.01 7.86 -14.46
CA ASP A 80 2.51 8.52 -15.68
C ASP A 80 3.90 9.12 -15.45
N ASP A 81 4.11 9.73 -14.27
CA ASP A 81 5.35 10.41 -13.93
C ASP A 81 5.79 9.95 -12.54
N VAL A 82 6.86 9.15 -12.49
CA VAL A 82 7.35 8.57 -11.23
C VAL A 82 7.80 9.67 -10.26
N TYR A 83 8.51 10.69 -10.75
CA TYR A 83 9.00 11.76 -9.89
C TYR A 83 7.85 12.50 -9.19
N VAL A 84 6.83 12.87 -9.96
CA VAL A 84 5.65 13.57 -9.42
C VAL A 84 4.91 12.68 -8.41
N ALA A 85 4.76 11.40 -8.72
CA ALA A 85 4.10 10.46 -7.83
C ALA A 85 4.86 10.27 -6.51
N VAL A 86 6.19 10.22 -6.57
CA VAL A 86 7.03 10.11 -5.37
C VAL A 86 6.84 11.33 -4.47
N GLU A 87 6.87 12.53 -5.05
CA GLU A 87 6.66 13.77 -4.29
C GLU A 87 5.29 13.79 -3.61
N LYS A 88 4.26 13.38 -4.33
CA LYS A 88 2.91 13.30 -3.76
C LYS A 88 2.85 12.30 -2.60
N ALA A 89 3.44 11.11 -2.79
CA ALA A 89 3.44 10.08 -1.75
C ALA A 89 4.15 10.56 -0.49
N ILE A 90 5.28 11.26 -0.63
CA ILE A 90 6.02 11.82 0.51
C ILE A 90 5.17 12.84 1.26
N LEU A 91 4.48 13.72 0.54
CA LEU A 91 3.61 14.71 1.16
C LEU A 91 2.47 14.04 1.96
N LEU A 92 2.03 12.87 1.55
CA LEU A 92 0.95 12.13 2.22
C LEU A 92 1.44 11.26 3.37
N GLY A 93 2.76 11.13 3.56
CA GLY A 93 3.32 10.41 4.69
C GLY A 93 4.18 9.20 4.37
N ALA A 94 4.41 8.90 3.09
CA ALA A 94 5.32 7.82 2.70
C ALA A 94 6.78 8.27 2.82
N THR A 95 7.68 7.30 2.86
CA THR A 95 9.11 7.57 2.79
C THR A 95 9.70 6.80 1.62
N LYS A 96 10.73 7.38 1.01
CA LYS A 96 11.45 6.71 -0.08
C LYS A 96 12.42 5.71 0.52
N ALA A 97 12.40 4.47 0.03
CA ALA A 97 13.33 3.45 0.50
C ALA A 97 14.77 3.86 0.16
N PRO A 98 15.75 3.65 1.06
CA PRO A 98 17.13 4.01 0.78
C PRO A 98 17.76 3.18 -0.33
N ASN A 99 17.30 1.94 -0.54
CA ASN A 99 17.80 1.08 -1.59
C ASN A 99 16.82 1.06 -2.76
N GLN A 100 17.33 1.36 -3.96
CA GLN A 100 16.52 1.46 -5.17
C GLN A 100 17.14 0.58 -6.25
N TYR A 101 16.31 -0.22 -6.91
CA TYR A 101 16.79 -1.19 -7.90
C TYR A 101 16.16 -1.03 -9.29
N GLY A 102 15.27 -0.05 -9.45
CA GLY A 102 14.47 0.11 -10.67
C GLY A 102 14.90 1.22 -11.61
N GLY A 103 15.97 1.95 -11.29
CA GLY A 103 16.42 3.06 -12.11
C GLY A 103 15.36 4.14 -12.24
N GLU A 104 15.11 4.59 -13.47
CA GLU A 104 14.13 5.63 -13.74
C GLU A 104 12.70 5.10 -13.85
N HIS A 105 12.55 3.77 -13.92
CA HIS A 105 11.25 3.16 -14.24
C HIS A 105 10.39 2.86 -13.03
N LEU A 106 11.00 2.75 -11.86
CA LEU A 106 10.23 2.56 -10.64
C LEU A 106 10.98 3.06 -9.41
N THR A 107 10.23 3.46 -8.41
CA THR A 107 10.78 3.84 -7.11
C THR A 107 10.07 3.04 -6.03
N THR A 108 10.86 2.44 -5.14
CA THR A 108 10.34 1.75 -3.97
C THR A 108 10.16 2.71 -2.82
N MET A 109 8.99 2.66 -2.20
CA MET A 109 8.57 3.52 -1.10
C MET A 109 8.13 2.65 0.07
N PHE A 110 8.05 3.26 1.25
CA PHE A 110 7.35 2.67 2.40
C PHE A 110 6.13 3.49 2.72
N ASP A 111 4.99 2.84 2.92
CA ASP A 111 3.79 3.53 3.35
C ASP A 111 3.87 3.89 4.85
N PRO A 112 2.90 4.61 5.42
CA PRO A 112 2.96 4.99 6.85
C PRO A 112 3.01 3.82 7.82
N ALA A 113 2.62 2.62 7.41
CA ALA A 113 2.74 1.41 8.23
C ALA A 113 4.05 0.67 7.99
N GLY A 114 4.88 1.13 7.05
CA GLY A 114 6.15 0.53 6.73
C GLY A 114 6.11 -0.53 5.65
N HIS A 115 4.95 -0.76 5.02
CA HIS A 115 4.88 -1.72 3.90
C HIS A 115 5.58 -1.15 2.67
N PRO A 116 6.49 -1.91 2.04
CA PRO A 116 7.04 -1.50 0.75
C PRO A 116 5.95 -1.44 -0.32
N PHE A 117 6.05 -0.46 -1.18
CA PHE A 117 5.25 -0.42 -2.42
C PHE A 117 6.07 0.28 -3.49
N CYS A 118 5.74 0.05 -4.74
CA CYS A 118 6.47 0.62 -5.87
C CYS A 118 5.57 1.53 -6.69
N LEU A 119 6.15 2.64 -7.14
CA LEU A 119 5.53 3.53 -8.11
C LEU A 119 6.25 3.29 -9.42
N CYS A 120 5.54 2.71 -10.38
CA CYS A 120 6.11 2.19 -11.61
C CYS A 120 5.62 2.99 -12.82
N LYS A 121 6.53 3.31 -13.74
CA LYS A 121 6.17 3.99 -14.97
C LYS A 121 5.27 3.08 -15.82
N LYS A 122 4.19 3.65 -16.34
CA LYS A 122 3.32 2.95 -17.29
C LYS A 122 4.06 2.61 -18.58
#